data_606a7cb9a8475bcc834d89167a320cfd
#
_entry.id   606a7cb9a8475bcc834d89167a320cfd
#
_cell.length_a   1.000
_cell.length_b   1.000
_cell.length_c   1.000
_cell.angle_alpha   90.00
_cell.angle_beta   90.00
_cell.angle_gamma   90.00
#
_symmetry.space_group_name_H-M   'P 1'
#
loop_
_entity.id
_entity.type
_entity.pdbx_description
1 polymer ?
#
loop_
_entity_poly.entity_id
_entity_poly.type
_entity_poly.pdbx_seq_one_letter_code
_entity_poly.pdbx_strand_id
1 'polypeptide(L)'
;MDVTLEPLQPQDTDAFAAEMQEAFQLAVDAVSDDEPLPVLPRQDIDESLANPGAVALVATCEGRRVGGTVLFLDEKTHEHECALLYVRADAHGRGIGATLWKAIEKRYPDALAWKLCTPYFEVRNINFYLRKCGFHIVDLVSDPETGSKRSDGERDLMFSFVKRLDGRWE
;
A
#
# COMPACT_ATOMS: atom_id res chain seq x y z
N MET A 1 19.15 0.00 -10.52
CA MET A 1 17.82 -0.59 -10.85
C MET A 1 16.78 0.53 -10.75
N ASP A 2 16.16 0.83 -11.87
CA ASP A 2 15.19 1.92 -11.95
C ASP A 2 13.77 1.37 -12.05
N VAL A 3 12.86 1.91 -11.23
CA VAL A 3 11.44 1.63 -11.31
C VAL A 3 10.75 2.83 -11.96
N THR A 4 9.98 2.56 -13.00
CA THR A 4 9.19 3.56 -13.71
C THR A 4 7.71 3.40 -13.32
N LEU A 5 7.03 4.52 -13.10
CA LEU A 5 5.59 4.53 -12.79
C LEU A 5 4.80 5.01 -14.00
N GLU A 6 3.76 4.25 -14.35
CA GLU A 6 2.85 4.57 -15.45
C GLU A 6 1.40 4.43 -14.99
N PRO A 7 0.48 5.26 -15.53
CA PRO A 7 -0.94 5.11 -15.20
C PRO A 7 -1.46 3.73 -15.57
N LEU A 8 -2.26 3.14 -14.66
CA LEU A 8 -2.94 1.89 -14.92
C LEU A 8 -3.92 2.04 -16.10
N GLN A 9 -3.79 1.17 -17.09
CA GLN A 9 -4.71 1.15 -18.24
C GLN A 9 -5.94 0.29 -17.91
N PRO A 10 -7.12 0.64 -18.45
CA PRO A 10 -8.35 -0.11 -18.17
C PRO A 10 -8.25 -1.61 -18.49
N GLN A 11 -7.54 -1.97 -19.55
CA GLN A 11 -7.35 -3.38 -19.94
C GLN A 11 -6.47 -4.17 -18.98
N ASP A 12 -5.67 -3.50 -18.14
CA ASP A 12 -4.75 -4.13 -17.21
C ASP A 12 -5.31 -4.23 -15.78
N THR A 13 -6.52 -3.73 -15.53
CA THR A 13 -7.11 -3.65 -14.20
C THR A 13 -7.25 -5.01 -13.53
N ASP A 14 -7.70 -6.03 -14.25
CA ASP A 14 -7.87 -7.37 -13.69
C ASP A 14 -6.53 -8.02 -13.32
N ALA A 15 -5.53 -7.86 -14.17
CA ALA A 15 -4.18 -8.37 -13.89
C ALA A 15 -3.55 -7.64 -12.71
N PHE A 16 -3.71 -6.32 -12.64
CA PHE A 16 -3.24 -5.48 -11.54
C PHE A 16 -3.87 -5.93 -10.20
N ALA A 17 -5.18 -6.12 -10.18
CA ALA A 17 -5.89 -6.57 -8.98
C ALA A 17 -5.45 -7.98 -8.57
N ALA A 18 -5.30 -8.91 -9.51
CA ALA A 18 -4.89 -10.27 -9.23
C ALA A 18 -3.47 -10.35 -8.66
N GLU A 19 -2.55 -9.59 -9.20
CA GLU A 19 -1.16 -9.50 -8.70
C GLU A 19 -1.11 -8.93 -7.29
N MET A 20 -1.92 -7.91 -7.02
CA MET A 20 -2.02 -7.30 -5.70
C MET A 20 -2.58 -8.28 -4.68
N GLN A 21 -3.65 -8.99 -5.02
CA GLN A 21 -4.25 -10.01 -4.16
C GLN A 21 -3.24 -11.13 -3.83
N GLU A 22 -2.50 -11.60 -4.81
CA GLU A 22 -1.46 -12.61 -4.62
C GLU A 22 -0.37 -12.13 -3.66
N ALA A 23 0.14 -10.92 -3.86
CA ALA A 23 1.18 -10.35 -3.01
C ALA A 23 0.73 -10.18 -1.57
N PHE A 24 -0.49 -9.69 -1.35
CA PHE A 24 -1.06 -9.51 -0.01
C PHE A 24 -1.35 -10.84 0.66
N GLN A 25 -1.85 -11.83 -0.08
CA GLN A 25 -2.13 -13.16 0.46
C GLN A 25 -0.85 -13.85 0.93
N LEU A 26 0.22 -13.78 0.15
CA LEU A 26 1.52 -14.34 0.55
C LEU A 26 2.08 -13.69 1.82
N ALA A 27 1.90 -12.38 1.99
CA ALA A 27 2.35 -11.67 3.18
C ALA A 27 1.62 -12.16 4.44
N VAL A 28 0.34 -12.49 4.34
CA VAL A 28 -0.45 -12.99 5.46
C VAL A 28 -0.21 -14.48 5.70
N ASP A 29 -0.11 -15.29 4.67
CA ASP A 29 0.18 -16.72 4.77
C ASP A 29 1.52 -16.96 5.47
N ALA A 30 2.47 -16.05 5.35
CA ALA A 30 3.77 -16.13 6.01
C ALA A 30 3.70 -15.96 7.55
N VAL A 31 2.62 -15.38 8.08
CA VAL A 31 2.48 -15.06 9.52
C VAL A 31 1.28 -15.73 10.19
N SER A 32 0.45 -16.44 9.45
CA SER A 32 -0.76 -17.08 9.98
C SER A 32 -0.75 -18.59 9.70
N ASP A 33 -0.93 -19.38 10.75
CA ASP A 33 -1.13 -20.84 10.66
C ASP A 33 -2.61 -21.21 10.45
N ASP A 34 -3.50 -20.23 10.47
CA ASP A 34 -4.94 -20.43 10.31
C ASP A 34 -5.34 -20.50 8.83
N GLU A 35 -6.54 -21.03 8.54
CA GLU A 35 -7.07 -21.09 7.18
C GLU A 35 -7.05 -19.72 6.51
N PRO A 36 -6.61 -19.65 5.23
CA PRO A 36 -6.47 -18.39 4.54
C PRO A 36 -7.83 -17.70 4.33
N LEU A 37 -8.07 -16.64 5.09
CA LEU A 37 -9.13 -15.70 4.78
C LEU A 37 -8.65 -14.80 3.64
N PRO A 38 -9.53 -14.41 2.69
CA PRO A 38 -9.16 -13.44 1.67
C PRO A 38 -8.76 -12.13 2.34
N VAL A 39 -7.48 -11.78 2.22
CA VAL A 39 -6.88 -10.63 2.88
C VAL A 39 -7.28 -9.33 2.21
N LEU A 40 -7.46 -9.38 0.89
CA LEU A 40 -7.82 -8.23 0.07
C LEU A 40 -8.85 -8.65 -0.97
N PRO A 41 -10.15 -8.55 -0.63
CA PRO A 41 -11.21 -8.82 -1.59
C PRO A 41 -11.14 -7.90 -2.81
N ARG A 42 -11.50 -8.40 -3.97
CA ARG A 42 -11.54 -7.60 -5.20
C ARG A 42 -12.41 -6.35 -5.05
N GLN A 43 -13.50 -6.46 -4.30
CA GLN A 43 -14.40 -5.33 -4.03
C GLN A 43 -13.66 -4.17 -3.37
N ASP A 44 -12.78 -4.45 -2.42
CA ASP A 44 -12.00 -3.41 -1.73
C ASP A 44 -11.04 -2.69 -2.69
N ILE A 45 -10.45 -3.44 -3.62
CA ILE A 45 -9.60 -2.85 -4.67
C ILE A 45 -10.45 -1.96 -5.59
N ASP A 46 -11.60 -2.45 -6.04
CA ASP A 46 -12.50 -1.69 -6.92
C ASP A 46 -13.02 -0.41 -6.26
N GLU A 47 -13.34 -0.46 -4.98
CA GLU A 47 -13.75 0.71 -4.19
C GLU A 47 -12.62 1.72 -4.06
N SER A 48 -11.39 1.27 -3.83
CA SER A 48 -10.22 2.14 -3.80
C SER A 48 -9.98 2.81 -5.15
N LEU A 49 -10.09 2.07 -6.24
CA LEU A 49 -9.95 2.63 -7.59
C LEU A 49 -11.04 3.64 -7.94
N ALA A 50 -12.23 3.49 -7.36
CA ALA A 50 -13.37 4.38 -7.58
C ALA A 50 -13.36 5.63 -6.69
N ASN A 51 -12.45 5.72 -5.73
CA ASN A 51 -12.33 6.90 -4.87
C ASN A 51 -12.03 8.15 -5.72
N PRO A 52 -12.72 9.30 -5.48
CA PRO A 52 -12.55 10.50 -6.32
C PRO A 52 -11.13 11.03 -6.45
N GLY A 53 -10.29 10.84 -5.43
CA GLY A 53 -8.89 11.25 -5.45
C GLY A 53 -7.91 10.15 -5.88
N ALA A 54 -8.42 8.99 -6.33
CA ALA A 54 -7.57 7.83 -6.61
C ALA A 54 -6.74 8.00 -7.89
N VAL A 55 -5.48 7.64 -7.76
CA VAL A 55 -4.55 7.48 -8.88
C VAL A 55 -3.93 6.08 -8.77
N ALA A 56 -4.11 5.26 -9.78
CA ALA A 56 -3.52 3.93 -9.86
C ALA A 56 -2.31 3.95 -10.79
N LEU A 57 -1.17 3.49 -10.29
CA LEU A 57 0.08 3.45 -11.03
C LEU A 57 0.65 2.04 -11.07
N VAL A 58 1.13 1.65 -12.24
CA VAL A 58 1.86 0.40 -12.45
C VAL A 58 3.35 0.69 -12.38
N ALA A 59 4.07 -0.13 -11.63
CA ALA A 59 5.52 -0.04 -11.51
C ALA A 59 6.16 -1.07 -12.45
N THR A 60 7.06 -0.58 -13.29
CA THR A 60 7.85 -1.41 -14.22
C THR A 60 9.33 -1.27 -13.95
N CYS A 61 10.06 -2.35 -14.15
CA CYS A 61 11.51 -2.40 -14.07
C CYS A 61 12.01 -3.22 -15.24
N GLU A 62 12.89 -2.63 -16.05
CA GLU A 62 13.43 -3.29 -17.26
C GLU A 62 12.31 -3.82 -18.20
N GLY A 63 11.26 -3.04 -18.37
CA GLY A 63 10.13 -3.39 -19.24
C GLY A 63 9.17 -4.42 -18.66
N ARG A 64 9.35 -4.87 -17.43
CA ARG A 64 8.48 -5.85 -16.76
C ARG A 64 7.72 -5.20 -15.62
N ARG A 65 6.44 -5.54 -15.49
CA ARG A 65 5.62 -5.10 -14.35
C ARG A 65 6.12 -5.78 -13.08
N VAL A 66 6.48 -4.99 -12.06
CA VAL A 66 7.03 -5.48 -10.80
C VAL A 66 6.17 -5.13 -9.59
N GLY A 67 5.17 -4.30 -9.75
CA GLY A 67 4.28 -3.90 -8.66
C GLY A 67 3.34 -2.78 -9.08
N GLY A 68 2.78 -2.13 -8.10
CA GLY A 68 1.89 -1.00 -8.33
C GLY A 68 1.37 -0.39 -7.04
N THR A 69 0.60 0.67 -7.19
CA THR A 69 0.05 1.41 -6.06
C THR A 69 -1.28 2.07 -6.43
N VAL A 70 -2.12 2.25 -5.43
CA VAL A 70 -3.28 3.14 -5.50
C VAL A 70 -3.08 4.23 -4.46
N LEU A 71 -3.05 5.47 -4.90
CA LEU A 71 -2.83 6.65 -4.08
C LEU A 71 -4.11 7.47 -4.03
N PHE A 72 -4.39 8.08 -2.88
CA PHE A 72 -5.44 9.08 -2.75
C PHE A 72 -4.76 10.44 -2.62
N LEU A 73 -4.89 11.27 -3.64
CA LEU A 73 -4.26 12.58 -3.69
C LEU A 73 -5.23 13.66 -3.23
N ASP A 74 -4.77 14.52 -2.33
CA ASP A 74 -5.50 15.72 -1.94
C ASP A 74 -4.70 16.95 -2.42
N GLU A 75 -5.15 17.53 -3.51
CA GLU A 75 -4.49 18.67 -4.14
C GLU A 75 -4.63 19.98 -3.35
N LYS A 76 -5.55 20.04 -2.39
CA LYS A 76 -5.76 21.22 -1.55
C LYS A 76 -4.76 21.27 -0.40
N THR A 77 -4.54 20.13 0.25
CA THR A 77 -3.66 20.05 1.42
C THR A 77 -2.26 19.58 1.08
N HIS A 78 -2.09 18.90 -0.06
CA HIS A 78 -0.86 18.16 -0.42
C HIS A 78 -0.46 17.09 0.62
N GLU A 79 -1.42 16.65 1.40
CA GLU A 79 -1.30 15.51 2.31
C GLU A 79 -1.99 14.31 1.67
N HIS A 80 -1.20 13.39 1.16
CA HIS A 80 -1.68 12.27 0.36
C HIS A 80 -1.72 10.98 1.16
N GLU A 81 -2.47 10.01 0.67
CA GLU A 81 -2.55 8.67 1.26
C GLU A 81 -2.08 7.61 0.26
N CYS A 82 -1.27 6.68 0.74
CA CYS A 82 -0.97 5.45 0.03
C CYS A 82 -2.01 4.41 0.46
N ALA A 83 -3.05 4.25 -0.35
CA ALA A 83 -4.14 3.34 -0.03
C ALA A 83 -3.73 1.88 -0.19
N LEU A 84 -3.04 1.57 -1.28
CA LEU A 84 -2.56 0.22 -1.59
C LEU A 84 -1.18 0.32 -2.24
N LEU A 85 -0.29 -0.60 -1.85
CA LEU A 85 1.05 -0.72 -2.42
C LEU A 85 1.41 -2.19 -2.47
N TYR A 86 1.88 -2.66 -3.61
CA TYR A 86 2.34 -4.04 -3.72
C TYR A 86 3.59 -4.15 -4.58
N VAL A 87 4.39 -5.15 -4.27
CA VAL A 87 5.46 -5.67 -5.13
C VAL A 87 5.07 -7.09 -5.49
N ARG A 88 5.17 -7.45 -6.77
CA ARG A 88 4.83 -8.81 -7.23
C ARG A 88 5.59 -9.85 -6.44
N ALA A 89 4.93 -10.99 -6.20
CA ALA A 89 5.50 -12.09 -5.44
C ALA A 89 6.85 -12.57 -6.00
N ASP A 90 6.99 -12.62 -7.33
CA ASP A 90 8.21 -13.03 -8.01
C ASP A 90 9.31 -11.96 -8.05
N ALA A 91 9.03 -10.77 -7.54
CA ALA A 91 9.97 -9.64 -7.51
C ALA A 91 10.42 -9.26 -6.09
N HIS A 92 10.04 -10.02 -5.07
CA HIS A 92 10.44 -9.76 -3.69
C HIS A 92 11.94 -10.00 -3.47
N GLY A 93 12.51 -9.32 -2.45
CA GLY A 93 13.89 -9.53 -2.03
C GLY A 93 14.95 -8.77 -2.85
N ARG A 94 14.54 -7.88 -3.76
CA ARG A 94 15.44 -7.12 -4.63
C ARG A 94 15.49 -5.62 -4.33
N GLY A 95 14.88 -5.17 -3.23
CA GLY A 95 14.78 -3.76 -2.89
C GLY A 95 13.80 -2.97 -3.77
N ILE A 96 12.96 -3.64 -4.53
CA ILE A 96 12.00 -3.00 -5.45
C ILE A 96 11.00 -2.14 -4.70
N GLY A 97 10.52 -2.60 -3.53
CA GLY A 97 9.57 -1.83 -2.71
C GLY A 97 10.10 -0.46 -2.31
N ALA A 98 11.33 -0.40 -1.82
CA ALA A 98 11.97 0.87 -1.45
C ALA A 98 12.19 1.77 -2.67
N THR A 99 12.59 1.21 -3.80
CA THR A 99 12.77 1.95 -5.05
C THR A 99 11.44 2.45 -5.59
N LEU A 100 10.39 1.64 -5.49
CA LEU A 100 9.03 2.02 -5.85
C LEU A 100 8.55 3.20 -5.00
N TRP A 101 8.74 3.14 -3.68
CA TRP A 101 8.35 4.24 -2.81
C TRP A 101 9.08 5.54 -3.17
N LYS A 102 10.38 5.48 -3.42
CA LYS A 102 11.16 6.64 -3.87
C LYS A 102 10.65 7.20 -5.19
N ALA A 103 10.23 6.34 -6.12
CA ALA A 103 9.64 6.77 -7.39
C ALA A 103 8.31 7.50 -7.18
N ILE A 104 7.49 7.05 -6.21
CA ILE A 104 6.25 7.74 -5.83
C ILE A 104 6.57 9.15 -5.29
N GLU A 105 7.50 9.26 -4.36
CA GLU A 105 7.88 10.56 -3.79
C GLU A 105 8.43 11.51 -4.84
N LYS A 106 9.22 11.01 -5.77
CA LYS A 106 9.78 11.79 -6.88
C LYS A 106 8.71 12.29 -7.84
N ARG A 107 7.64 11.50 -8.04
CA ARG A 107 6.52 11.88 -8.91
C ARG A 107 5.67 13.00 -8.31
N TYR A 108 5.61 13.08 -6.98
CA TYR A 108 4.80 14.08 -6.27
C TYR A 108 5.69 14.93 -5.34
N PRO A 109 6.57 15.75 -5.91
CA PRO A 109 7.55 16.50 -5.12
C PRO A 109 6.92 17.57 -4.23
N ASP A 110 5.68 17.98 -4.50
CA ASP A 110 4.96 18.96 -3.71
C ASP A 110 4.22 18.38 -2.50
N ALA A 111 4.28 17.06 -2.31
CA ALA A 111 3.65 16.41 -1.16
C ALA A 111 4.25 16.92 0.15
N LEU A 112 3.39 17.31 1.08
CA LEU A 112 3.79 17.72 2.44
C LEU A 112 3.82 16.56 3.41
N ALA A 113 2.98 15.56 3.17
CA ALA A 113 2.92 14.36 3.98
C ALA A 113 2.30 13.20 3.20
N TRP A 114 2.66 11.99 3.61
CA TRP A 114 2.04 10.74 3.18
C TRP A 114 1.53 10.02 4.41
N LYS A 115 0.36 9.40 4.30
CA LYS A 115 -0.23 8.56 5.34
C LYS A 115 -0.61 7.21 4.78
N LEU A 116 -0.62 6.19 5.61
CA LEU A 116 -1.09 4.85 5.30
C LEU A 116 -1.47 4.10 6.55
N CYS A 117 -2.18 2.99 6.39
CA CYS A 117 -2.49 2.06 7.46
C CYS A 117 -2.02 0.65 7.10
N THR A 118 -1.61 -0.12 8.10
CA THR A 118 -1.18 -1.51 7.94
C THR A 118 -1.66 -2.32 9.15
N PRO A 119 -2.19 -3.54 8.94
CA PRO A 119 -2.56 -4.42 10.05
C PRO A 119 -1.41 -4.65 11.02
N TYR A 120 -1.74 -4.66 12.32
CA TYR A 120 -0.73 -4.73 13.38
C TYR A 120 0.13 -6.00 13.33
N PHE A 121 -0.36 -7.07 12.73
CA PHE A 121 0.35 -8.35 12.65
C PHE A 121 1.30 -8.45 11.46
N GLU A 122 1.23 -7.53 10.52
CA GLU A 122 2.10 -7.53 9.33
C GLU A 122 3.46 -6.91 9.63
N VAL A 123 4.26 -7.59 10.43
CA VAL A 123 5.57 -7.12 10.91
C VAL A 123 6.50 -6.77 9.76
N ARG A 124 6.48 -7.52 8.66
CA ARG A 124 7.29 -7.26 7.49
C ARG A 124 6.97 -5.90 6.85
N ASN A 125 5.69 -5.58 6.69
CA ASN A 125 5.25 -4.28 6.17
C ASN A 125 5.58 -3.15 7.14
N ILE A 126 5.36 -3.37 8.43
CA ILE A 126 5.70 -2.39 9.47
C ILE A 126 7.19 -2.03 9.39
N ASN A 127 8.07 -3.02 9.37
CA ASN A 127 9.51 -2.79 9.23
C ASN A 127 9.86 -2.09 7.93
N PHE A 128 9.22 -2.44 6.84
CA PHE A 128 9.42 -1.81 5.53
C PHE A 128 9.09 -0.32 5.58
N TYR A 129 7.91 0.05 6.08
CA TYR A 129 7.52 1.45 6.15
C TYR A 129 8.38 2.26 7.13
N LEU A 130 8.72 1.69 8.30
CA LEU A 130 9.54 2.37 9.29
C LEU A 130 11.00 2.54 8.84
N ARG A 131 11.60 1.48 8.31
CA ARG A 131 13.06 1.43 8.08
C ARG A 131 13.47 1.78 6.66
N LYS A 132 12.64 1.45 5.67
CA LYS A 132 12.97 1.65 4.25
C LYS A 132 12.32 2.88 3.65
N CYS A 133 11.14 3.26 4.14
CA CYS A 133 10.37 4.38 3.59
C CYS A 133 10.40 5.64 4.45
N GLY A 134 10.79 5.54 5.72
CA GLY A 134 10.89 6.70 6.60
C GLY A 134 9.58 7.16 7.23
N PHE A 135 8.60 6.27 7.32
CA PHE A 135 7.35 6.54 8.03
C PHE A 135 7.51 6.39 9.55
N HIS A 136 6.59 6.98 10.28
CA HIS A 136 6.46 6.82 11.73
C HIS A 136 5.06 6.33 12.07
N ILE A 137 4.93 5.47 13.08
CA ILE A 137 3.64 5.07 13.62
C ILE A 137 3.13 6.22 14.49
N VAL A 138 1.90 6.65 14.22
CA VAL A 138 1.27 7.76 14.94
C VAL A 138 0.02 7.35 15.72
N ASP A 139 -0.58 6.23 15.37
CA ASP A 139 -1.80 5.77 16.01
C ASP A 139 -2.02 4.26 15.81
N LEU A 140 -2.90 3.70 16.66
CA LEU A 140 -3.43 2.34 16.53
C LEU A 140 -4.95 2.48 16.41
N VAL A 141 -5.49 2.17 15.24
CA VAL A 141 -6.90 2.40 14.92
C VAL A 141 -7.61 1.09 14.59
N SER A 142 -8.91 1.04 14.90
CA SER A 142 -9.76 -0.01 14.34
C SER A 142 -10.10 0.38 12.91
N ASP A 143 -10.11 -0.59 11.99
CA ASP A 143 -10.54 -0.29 10.64
C ASP A 143 -12.03 0.05 10.63
N PRO A 144 -12.39 1.32 10.37
CA PRO A 144 -13.78 1.74 10.38
C PRO A 144 -14.57 1.26 9.17
N GLU A 145 -13.89 0.90 8.09
CA GLU A 145 -14.56 0.53 6.83
C GLU A 145 -14.95 -0.94 6.80
N THR A 146 -14.11 -1.81 7.30
CA THR A 146 -14.41 -3.23 7.24
C THR A 146 -15.33 -3.68 8.35
N GLY A 147 -15.38 -2.99 9.50
CA GLY A 147 -16.21 -3.41 10.64
C GLY A 147 -16.09 -4.90 10.95
N SER A 148 -15.16 -5.55 10.27
CA SER A 148 -15.02 -6.99 10.32
C SER A 148 -14.44 -7.36 11.67
N LYS A 149 -15.31 -7.93 12.47
CA LYS A 149 -14.88 -8.73 13.60
C LYS A 149 -14.27 -9.98 12.99
N ARG A 150 -12.99 -10.21 13.26
CA ARG A 150 -12.46 -11.55 13.09
C ARG A 150 -13.36 -12.54 13.79
N SER A 151 -13.36 -13.77 13.32
CA SER A 151 -14.16 -14.87 13.88
C SER A 151 -13.92 -15.10 15.37
N ASP A 152 -12.86 -14.55 15.93
CA ASP A 152 -12.50 -14.58 17.36
C ASP A 152 -13.02 -13.38 18.15
N GLY A 153 -13.71 -12.44 17.51
CA GLY A 153 -14.26 -11.24 18.16
C GLY A 153 -13.26 -10.11 18.35
N GLU A 154 -12.00 -10.29 17.98
CA GLU A 154 -11.03 -9.20 17.96
C GLU A 154 -11.32 -8.23 16.81
N ARG A 155 -11.18 -6.94 17.10
CA ARG A 155 -11.27 -5.90 16.07
C ARG A 155 -9.99 -5.92 15.24
N ASP A 156 -10.12 -5.76 13.94
CA ASP A 156 -8.97 -5.58 13.07
C ASP A 156 -8.28 -4.26 13.44
N LEU A 157 -7.18 -4.38 14.16
CA LEU A 157 -6.37 -3.25 14.57
C LEU A 157 -5.33 -2.96 13.48
N MET A 158 -5.19 -1.68 13.17
CA MET A 158 -4.22 -1.21 12.20
C MET A 158 -3.35 -0.12 12.82
N PHE A 159 -2.07 -0.14 12.50
CA PHE A 159 -1.21 1.01 12.77
C PHE A 159 -1.41 2.05 11.68
N SER A 160 -1.56 3.30 12.10
CA SER A 160 -1.55 4.46 11.23
C SER A 160 -0.13 5.02 11.17
N PHE A 161 0.36 5.24 9.95
CA PHE A 161 1.70 5.75 9.68
C PHE A 161 1.61 7.10 9.00
N VAL A 162 2.55 7.97 9.33
CA VAL A 162 2.72 9.26 8.65
C VAL A 162 4.19 9.47 8.32
N LYS A 163 4.45 10.00 7.14
CA LYS A 163 5.74 10.56 6.75
C LYS A 163 5.54 12.02 6.39
N ARG A 164 6.11 12.92 7.19
CA ARG A 164 6.06 14.34 6.89
C ARG A 164 7.31 14.77 6.14
N LEU A 165 7.11 15.56 5.09
CA LEU A 165 8.18 16.08 4.23
C LEU A 165 8.40 17.58 4.45
N ASP A 166 7.52 18.24 5.23
CA ASP A 166 7.59 19.66 5.57
C ASP A 166 8.34 19.94 6.88
N GLY A 167 8.85 18.91 7.54
CA GLY A 167 9.54 19.01 8.83
C GLY A 167 8.65 19.28 10.04
N ARG A 168 7.33 19.26 9.86
CA ARG A 168 6.37 19.53 10.93
C ARG A 168 5.88 18.23 11.56
N TRP A 169 6.39 17.93 12.73
CA TRP A 169 5.94 16.81 13.56
C TRP A 169 5.14 17.35 14.74
N GLU A 170 3.86 17.39 14.59
CA GLU A 170 2.94 17.70 15.69
C GLU A 170 1.97 16.55 15.92
#